data_1554b0ceddfe882a8735eef2bed046db
#
_entry.id   1554b0ceddfe882a8735eef2bed046db
#
_cell.length_a   1.000
_cell.length_b   1.000
_cell.length_c   1.000
_cell.angle_alpha   90.00
_cell.angle_beta   90.00
_cell.angle_gamma   90.00
#
_symmetry.space_group_name_H-M   'P 1'
#
loop_
_entity.id
_entity.type
_entity.pdbx_description
1 polymer ?
#
loop_
_entity_poly.entity_id
_entity_poly.type
_entity_poly.pdbx_seq_one_letter_code
_entity_poly.pdbx_strand_id
1 'polypeptide(L)'
;AVLLTGDVTEHAAAAEYERAAELLAELTIPLHLLAGNHDDPDGVRAHLGAPGAPGEPLQYSEALDPLRLIVCDTTVAGQDAGALGSERLAWLEAELERDRATPTLLAMHHPPLPIGMGVLDEIGLAEADRLALRELIAANPQVKRIVAGHVHRGATGGIGGCPVFVCPSSYLQLALDLRSDSEVTALPDPAAA
;
A
#
# COMPACT_ATOMS: atom_id res chain seq x y z
N ALA A 1 9.04 -3.84 -13.76
CA ALA A 1 8.00 -4.45 -12.92
C ALA A 1 6.83 -3.48 -12.74
N VAL A 2 5.67 -4.01 -12.40
CA VAL A 2 4.49 -3.28 -11.94
C VAL A 2 4.29 -3.59 -10.47
N LEU A 3 3.88 -2.61 -9.69
CA LEU A 3 3.44 -2.79 -8.31
C LEU A 3 2.00 -2.29 -8.21
N LEU A 4 1.06 -3.18 -7.87
CA LEU A 4 -0.31 -2.83 -7.52
C LEU A 4 -0.38 -2.51 -6.03
N THR A 5 -0.84 -1.31 -5.70
CA THR A 5 -0.84 -0.77 -4.34
C THR A 5 -2.12 -1.06 -3.56
N GLY A 6 -2.78 -2.18 -3.84
CA GLY A 6 -3.98 -2.66 -3.16
C GLY A 6 -5.28 -2.17 -3.78
N ASP A 7 -6.38 -2.56 -3.16
CA ASP A 7 -7.76 -2.34 -3.64
C ASP A 7 -7.96 -2.83 -5.07
N VAL A 8 -7.58 -4.08 -5.30
CA VAL A 8 -7.75 -4.76 -6.59
C VAL A 8 -9.21 -5.14 -6.80
N THR A 9 -9.94 -5.31 -5.71
CA THR A 9 -11.37 -5.62 -5.67
C THR A 9 -12.13 -4.57 -4.88
N GLU A 10 -13.45 -4.57 -4.99
CA GLU A 10 -14.35 -3.71 -4.19
C GLU A 10 -14.89 -4.45 -2.96
N HIS A 11 -15.15 -5.75 -3.09
CA HIS A 11 -15.84 -6.54 -2.05
C HIS A 11 -15.11 -7.86 -1.72
N ALA A 12 -13.87 -8.04 -2.15
CA ALA A 12 -13.10 -9.28 -2.03
C ALA A 12 -13.85 -10.53 -2.58
N ALA A 13 -14.76 -10.32 -3.55
CA ALA A 13 -15.49 -11.43 -4.14
C ALA A 13 -14.62 -12.21 -5.14
N ALA A 14 -14.75 -13.55 -5.17
CA ALA A 14 -13.98 -14.41 -6.07
C ALA A 14 -14.07 -13.97 -7.54
N ALA A 15 -15.27 -13.58 -8.00
CA ALA A 15 -15.47 -13.12 -9.38
C ALA A 15 -14.72 -11.81 -9.71
N GLU A 16 -14.50 -10.94 -8.71
CA GLU A 16 -13.72 -9.71 -8.90
C GLU A 16 -12.24 -10.04 -9.06
N TYR A 17 -11.70 -10.96 -8.23
CA TYR A 17 -10.34 -11.45 -8.39
C TYR A 17 -10.10 -12.20 -9.70
N GLU A 18 -11.05 -13.06 -10.12
CA GLU A 18 -11.00 -13.73 -11.41
C GLU A 18 -10.93 -12.73 -12.57
N ARG A 19 -11.75 -11.68 -12.49
CA ARG A 19 -11.71 -10.61 -13.49
C ARG A 19 -10.41 -9.83 -13.47
N ALA A 20 -9.89 -9.51 -12.29
CA ALA A 20 -8.59 -8.86 -12.14
C ALA A 20 -7.47 -9.74 -12.73
N ALA A 21 -7.48 -11.05 -12.43
CA ALA A 21 -6.51 -12.00 -12.97
C ALA A 21 -6.52 -12.04 -14.50
N GLU A 22 -7.71 -12.05 -15.13
CA GLU A 22 -7.84 -11.98 -16.60
C GLU A 22 -7.18 -10.72 -17.17
N LEU A 23 -7.43 -9.55 -16.58
CA LEU A 23 -6.88 -8.28 -17.06
C LEU A 23 -5.36 -8.21 -16.85
N LEU A 24 -4.87 -8.71 -15.72
CA LEU A 24 -3.46 -8.70 -15.36
C LEU A 24 -2.64 -9.72 -16.14
N ALA A 25 -3.28 -10.79 -16.67
CA ALA A 25 -2.62 -11.79 -17.48
C ALA A 25 -2.02 -11.23 -18.79
N GLU A 26 -2.46 -10.06 -19.24
CA GLU A 26 -1.88 -9.36 -20.39
C GLU A 26 -0.51 -8.72 -20.10
N LEU A 27 -0.15 -8.58 -18.81
CA LEU A 27 1.14 -8.02 -18.43
C LEU A 27 2.26 -9.03 -18.70
N THR A 28 3.26 -8.59 -19.45
CA THR A 28 4.46 -9.39 -19.78
C THR A 28 5.66 -9.09 -18.87
N ILE A 29 5.48 -8.26 -17.87
CA ILE A 29 6.52 -7.83 -16.92
C ILE A 29 6.14 -8.27 -15.50
N PRO A 30 7.12 -8.47 -14.60
CA PRO A 30 6.86 -8.90 -13.24
C PRO A 30 5.83 -8.01 -12.53
N LEU A 31 4.90 -8.64 -11.84
CA LEU A 31 3.83 -8.01 -11.07
C LEU A 31 4.05 -8.30 -9.59
N HIS A 32 4.06 -7.25 -8.78
CA HIS A 32 4.10 -7.32 -7.32
C HIS A 32 2.79 -6.80 -6.76
N LEU A 33 2.29 -7.47 -5.74
CA LEU A 33 0.94 -7.27 -5.21
C LEU A 33 1.00 -6.98 -3.70
N LEU A 34 0.13 -6.10 -3.24
CA LEU A 34 -0.24 -5.97 -1.84
C LEU A 34 -1.76 -5.87 -1.73
N ALA A 35 -2.30 -6.16 -0.57
CA ALA A 35 -3.72 -6.01 -0.30
C ALA A 35 -4.05 -4.60 0.17
N GLY A 36 -5.21 -4.08 -0.24
CA GLY A 36 -5.84 -2.90 0.32
C GLY A 36 -6.99 -3.27 1.26
N ASN A 37 -7.69 -2.27 1.79
CA ASN A 37 -8.78 -2.50 2.75
C ASN A 37 -10.03 -3.12 2.10
N HIS A 38 -10.17 -3.03 0.78
CA HIS A 38 -11.22 -3.71 0.01
C HIS A 38 -10.84 -5.15 -0.38
N ASP A 39 -9.59 -5.59 -0.13
CA ASP A 39 -9.12 -6.91 -0.47
C ASP A 39 -9.10 -7.85 0.75
N ASP A 40 -9.21 -9.15 0.47
CA ASP A 40 -8.80 -10.20 1.39
C ASP A 40 -7.38 -10.65 1.03
N PRO A 41 -6.39 -10.59 1.94
CA PRO A 41 -5.03 -11.06 1.69
C PRO A 41 -4.97 -12.50 1.15
N ASP A 42 -5.83 -13.39 1.62
CA ASP A 42 -5.89 -14.77 1.12
C ASP A 42 -6.54 -14.85 -0.25
N GLY A 43 -7.51 -13.99 -0.56
CA GLY A 43 -8.07 -13.83 -1.89
C GLY A 43 -7.01 -13.37 -2.91
N VAL A 44 -6.20 -12.37 -2.54
CA VAL A 44 -5.07 -11.91 -3.40
C VAL A 44 -4.08 -13.05 -3.64
N ARG A 45 -3.75 -13.87 -2.63
CA ARG A 45 -2.89 -15.04 -2.80
C ARG A 45 -3.50 -16.09 -3.72
N ALA A 46 -4.74 -16.46 -3.43
CA ALA A 46 -5.40 -17.58 -4.10
C ALA A 46 -5.65 -17.32 -5.60
N HIS A 47 -5.99 -16.09 -5.96
CA HIS A 47 -6.40 -15.74 -7.32
C HIS A 47 -5.32 -15.03 -8.13
N LEU A 48 -4.44 -14.27 -7.47
CA LEU A 48 -3.44 -13.45 -8.15
C LEU A 48 -2.00 -13.93 -7.91
N GLY A 49 -1.81 -14.95 -7.08
CA GLY A 49 -0.50 -15.57 -6.86
C GLY A 49 0.45 -14.77 -5.98
N ALA A 50 -0.06 -13.89 -5.12
CA ALA A 50 0.77 -13.17 -4.15
C ALA A 50 1.49 -14.16 -3.20
N PRO A 51 2.71 -13.85 -2.72
CA PRO A 51 3.48 -14.74 -1.86
C PRO A 51 2.93 -14.79 -0.42
N GLY A 52 3.38 -15.80 0.34
CA GLY A 52 3.07 -15.98 1.76
C GLY A 52 2.13 -17.16 2.02
N ALA A 53 1.91 -17.46 3.30
CA ALA A 53 1.02 -18.54 3.73
C ALA A 53 -0.41 -18.00 3.99
N PRO A 54 -1.45 -18.83 3.78
CA PRO A 54 -2.81 -18.45 4.13
C PRO A 54 -2.95 -18.11 5.62
N GLY A 55 -3.75 -17.10 5.93
CA GLY A 55 -3.98 -16.60 7.29
C GLY A 55 -2.90 -15.69 7.85
N GLU A 56 -1.78 -15.54 7.15
CA GLU A 56 -0.70 -14.63 7.53
C GLU A 56 -0.91 -13.24 6.90
N PRO A 57 -0.35 -12.16 7.46
CA PRO A 57 -0.33 -10.87 6.79
C PRO A 57 0.30 -10.97 5.39
N LEU A 58 -0.21 -10.22 4.42
CA LEU A 58 0.38 -10.20 3.07
C LEU A 58 1.61 -9.28 3.06
N GLN A 59 2.68 -9.75 3.66
CA GLN A 59 3.95 -9.03 3.76
C GLN A 59 5.11 -9.92 3.30
N TYR A 60 6.04 -9.36 2.55
CA TYR A 60 7.18 -10.09 1.99
C TYR A 60 8.31 -9.15 1.58
N SER A 61 9.49 -9.70 1.35
CA SER A 61 10.58 -8.98 0.70
C SER A 61 11.10 -9.76 -0.52
N GLU A 62 11.49 -9.01 -1.55
CA GLU A 62 11.94 -9.55 -2.82
C GLU A 62 13.09 -8.72 -3.39
N ALA A 63 14.08 -9.41 -3.96
CA ALA A 63 15.19 -8.76 -4.66
C ALA A 63 14.76 -8.34 -6.07
N LEU A 64 14.89 -7.06 -6.38
CA LEU A 64 14.60 -6.47 -7.69
C LEU A 64 15.85 -5.81 -8.28
N ASP A 65 16.96 -6.50 -8.35
CA ASP A 65 18.28 -5.98 -8.72
C ASP A 65 18.22 -4.70 -9.61
N PRO A 66 18.80 -3.56 -9.18
CA PRO A 66 19.72 -3.37 -8.06
C PRO A 66 19.07 -2.96 -6.72
N LEU A 67 17.77 -3.08 -6.57
CA LEU A 67 17.05 -2.70 -5.36
C LEU A 67 16.30 -3.89 -4.73
N ARG A 68 15.81 -3.69 -3.52
CA ARG A 68 14.92 -4.62 -2.82
C ARG A 68 13.55 -3.98 -2.65
N LEU A 69 12.49 -4.77 -2.89
CA LEU A 69 11.12 -4.44 -2.51
C LEU A 69 10.81 -5.07 -1.15
N ILE A 70 10.22 -4.29 -0.26
CA ILE A 70 9.55 -4.79 0.95
C ILE A 70 8.09 -4.36 0.86
N VAL A 71 7.18 -5.31 0.95
CA VAL A 71 5.74 -5.09 1.03
C VAL A 71 5.30 -5.27 2.47
N CYS A 72 4.60 -4.27 3.02
CA CYS A 72 3.99 -4.30 4.35
C CYS A 72 2.47 -4.37 4.21
N ASP A 73 1.86 -5.35 4.86
CA ASP A 73 0.43 -5.41 5.01
C ASP A 73 -0.03 -4.39 6.05
N THR A 74 -0.94 -3.52 5.66
CA THR A 74 -1.57 -2.53 6.54
C THR A 74 -3.05 -2.77 6.74
N THR A 75 -3.59 -3.87 6.20
CA THR A 75 -5.02 -4.18 6.29
C THR A 75 -5.42 -4.63 7.69
N VAL A 76 -6.63 -4.29 8.09
CA VAL A 76 -7.27 -4.76 9.31
C VAL A 76 -8.62 -5.34 8.93
N ALA A 77 -8.83 -6.62 9.20
CA ALA A 77 -10.04 -7.32 8.78
C ALA A 77 -11.32 -6.58 9.21
N GLY A 78 -12.18 -6.25 8.23
CA GLY A 78 -13.44 -5.57 8.43
C GLY A 78 -13.34 -4.07 8.79
N GLN A 79 -12.20 -3.45 8.54
CA GLN A 79 -11.99 -2.01 8.76
C GLN A 79 -11.41 -1.35 7.52
N ASP A 80 -11.82 -0.11 7.25
CA ASP A 80 -11.23 0.71 6.18
C ASP A 80 -9.91 1.34 6.62
N ALA A 81 -9.71 1.54 7.93
CA ALA A 81 -8.49 2.10 8.49
C ALA A 81 -7.36 1.06 8.56
N GLY A 82 -6.15 1.52 8.32
CA GLY A 82 -4.95 0.68 8.34
C GLY A 82 -4.22 0.66 9.67
N ALA A 83 -3.54 -0.45 9.94
CA ALA A 83 -2.60 -0.58 11.05
C ALA A 83 -1.42 -1.49 10.69
N LEU A 84 -0.28 -1.26 11.33
CA LEU A 84 0.86 -2.19 11.33
C LEU A 84 0.87 -3.00 12.64
N GLY A 85 0.69 -2.33 13.76
CA GLY A 85 0.83 -2.94 15.07
C GLY A 85 2.27 -3.40 15.36
N SER A 86 2.48 -3.91 16.55
CA SER A 86 3.82 -4.28 17.02
C SER A 86 4.44 -5.44 16.23
N GLU A 87 3.64 -6.41 15.81
CA GLU A 87 4.14 -7.60 15.12
C GLU A 87 4.64 -7.31 13.70
N ARG A 88 3.87 -6.55 12.91
CA ARG A 88 4.26 -6.18 11.54
C ARG A 88 5.41 -5.16 11.55
N LEU A 89 5.44 -4.25 12.54
CA LEU A 89 6.56 -3.34 12.74
C LEU A 89 7.84 -4.09 13.10
N ALA A 90 7.79 -5.08 14.01
CA ALA A 90 8.94 -5.90 14.37
C ALA A 90 9.43 -6.76 13.19
N TRP A 91 8.51 -7.28 12.38
CA TRP A 91 8.86 -7.98 11.15
C TRP A 91 9.58 -7.05 10.15
N LEU A 92 9.06 -5.83 9.95
CA LEU A 92 9.68 -4.84 9.06
C LEU A 92 11.08 -4.46 9.56
N GLU A 93 11.24 -4.24 10.86
CA GLU A 93 12.54 -3.95 11.47
C GLU A 93 13.53 -5.07 11.19
N ALA A 94 13.15 -6.32 11.42
CA ALA A 94 13.98 -7.49 11.15
C ALA A 94 14.36 -7.61 9.67
N GLU A 95 13.41 -7.35 8.75
CA GLU A 95 13.70 -7.34 7.31
C GLU A 95 14.69 -6.24 6.92
N LEU A 96 14.56 -5.05 7.49
CA LEU A 96 15.48 -3.94 7.21
C LEU A 96 16.89 -4.22 7.79
N GLU A 97 16.97 -4.92 8.91
CA GLU A 97 18.25 -5.30 9.52
C GLU A 97 19.01 -6.37 8.73
N ARG A 98 18.31 -7.26 8.03
CA ARG A 98 18.92 -8.32 7.21
C ARG A 98 19.83 -7.76 6.11
N ASP A 99 19.49 -6.62 5.57
CA ASP A 99 20.27 -5.98 4.51
C ASP A 99 20.15 -4.46 4.61
N ARG A 100 21.19 -3.86 5.18
CA ARG A 100 21.31 -2.40 5.32
C ARG A 100 22.01 -1.73 4.13
N ALA A 101 22.48 -2.50 3.16
CA ALA A 101 23.25 -2.00 2.02
C ALA A 101 22.41 -1.80 0.77
N THR A 102 21.47 -2.71 0.49
CA THR A 102 20.67 -2.66 -0.73
C THR A 102 19.60 -1.55 -0.65
N PRO A 103 19.56 -0.63 -1.62
CA PRO A 103 18.50 0.37 -1.71
C PRO A 103 17.12 -0.30 -1.68
N THR A 104 16.26 0.15 -0.77
CA THR A 104 14.97 -0.49 -0.52
C THR A 104 13.82 0.42 -0.92
N LEU A 105 12.88 -0.14 -1.68
CA LEU A 105 11.55 0.39 -1.92
C LEU A 105 10.59 -0.27 -0.91
N LEU A 106 9.93 0.53 -0.08
CA LEU A 106 8.90 0.06 0.83
C LEU A 106 7.53 0.32 0.22
N ALA A 107 6.66 -0.66 0.23
CA ALA A 107 5.31 -0.56 -0.31
C ALA A 107 4.27 -0.94 0.75
N MET A 108 3.18 -0.18 0.81
CA MET A 108 2.05 -0.42 1.70
C MET A 108 0.78 0.19 1.09
N HIS A 109 -0.40 -0.22 1.54
CA HIS A 109 -1.64 0.34 1.00
C HIS A 109 -1.94 1.70 1.60
N HIS A 110 -2.10 1.80 2.92
CA HIS A 110 -2.42 3.05 3.59
C HIS A 110 -1.18 3.95 3.68
N PRO A 111 -1.27 5.22 3.26
CA PRO A 111 -0.16 6.16 3.34
C PRO A 111 0.33 6.36 4.79
N PRO A 112 1.66 6.39 5.01
CA PRO A 112 2.21 6.58 6.35
C PRO A 112 2.27 8.06 6.78
N LEU A 113 1.45 8.91 6.18
CA LEU A 113 1.34 10.33 6.47
C LEU A 113 -0.08 10.81 6.17
N PRO A 114 -0.58 11.84 6.87
CA PRO A 114 -1.87 12.44 6.53
C PRO A 114 -1.77 13.15 5.17
N ILE A 115 -2.84 13.08 4.41
CA ILE A 115 -2.98 13.69 3.08
C ILE A 115 -3.66 15.07 3.19
N GLY A 116 -4.32 15.36 4.30
CA GLY A 116 -5.10 16.56 4.53
C GLY A 116 -6.54 16.47 3.98
N MET A 117 -6.99 15.27 3.61
CA MET A 117 -8.37 15.00 3.20
C MET A 117 -9.08 14.29 4.36
N GLY A 118 -9.88 15.03 5.14
CA GLY A 118 -10.42 14.64 6.45
C GLY A 118 -10.82 13.17 6.59
N VAL A 119 -11.83 12.72 5.85
CA VAL A 119 -12.32 11.32 5.92
C VAL A 119 -11.24 10.30 5.57
N LEU A 120 -10.39 10.58 4.58
CA LEU A 120 -9.32 9.66 4.18
C LEU A 120 -8.18 9.62 5.21
N ASP A 121 -7.96 10.71 5.93
CA ASP A 121 -7.00 10.72 7.03
C ASP A 121 -7.52 9.96 8.26
N GLU A 122 -8.85 9.94 8.49
CA GLU A 122 -9.49 9.15 9.54
C GLU A 122 -9.38 7.64 9.31
N ILE A 123 -9.49 7.21 8.05
CA ILE A 123 -9.32 5.81 7.64
C ILE A 123 -7.89 5.49 7.14
N GLY A 124 -6.94 6.38 7.33
CA GLY A 124 -5.53 6.18 7.00
C GLY A 124 -4.82 5.22 7.95
N LEU A 125 -3.49 5.18 7.87
CA LEU A 125 -2.67 4.39 8.79
C LEU A 125 -2.75 4.99 10.22
N ALA A 126 -2.95 4.13 11.23
CA ALA A 126 -3.04 4.54 12.64
C ALA A 126 -1.89 5.47 13.06
N GLU A 127 -2.18 6.53 13.82
CA GLU A 127 -1.19 7.55 14.19
C GLU A 127 0.00 6.96 14.96
N ALA A 128 -0.24 6.04 15.88
CA ALA A 128 0.83 5.38 16.63
C ALA A 128 1.78 4.61 15.72
N ASP A 129 1.23 3.94 14.70
CA ASP A 129 2.03 3.20 13.71
C ASP A 129 2.79 4.15 12.79
N ARG A 130 2.20 5.29 12.41
CA ARG A 130 2.91 6.33 11.64
C ARG A 130 4.12 6.89 12.40
N LEU A 131 3.97 7.11 13.69
CA LEU A 131 5.06 7.60 14.54
C LEU A 131 6.18 6.56 14.69
N ALA A 132 5.83 5.31 14.98
CA ALA A 132 6.80 4.22 15.09
C ALA A 132 7.52 3.97 13.76
N LEU A 133 6.78 3.94 12.66
CA LEU A 133 7.34 3.77 11.32
C LEU A 133 8.29 4.94 10.96
N ARG A 134 7.98 6.17 11.34
CA ARG A 134 8.86 7.33 11.12
C ARG A 134 10.21 7.15 11.79
N GLU A 135 10.23 6.66 13.03
CA GLU A 135 11.47 6.41 13.76
C GLU A 135 12.26 5.27 13.12
N LEU A 136 11.59 4.19 12.75
CA LEU A 136 12.18 3.06 12.08
C LEU A 136 12.82 3.46 10.74
N ILE A 137 12.12 4.24 9.91
CA ILE A 137 12.63 4.72 8.62
C ILE A 137 13.83 5.67 8.81
N ALA A 138 13.79 6.56 9.80
CA ALA A 138 14.91 7.46 10.10
C ALA A 138 16.20 6.70 10.48
N ALA A 139 16.06 5.54 11.13
CA ALA A 139 17.18 4.66 11.48
C ALA A 139 17.67 3.77 10.32
N ASN A 140 16.91 3.74 9.20
CA ASN A 140 17.16 2.83 8.07
C ASN A 140 17.33 3.59 6.73
N PRO A 141 18.46 4.30 6.53
CA PRO A 141 18.67 5.15 5.35
C PRO A 141 18.76 4.40 4.02
N GLN A 142 18.84 3.06 4.03
CA GLN A 142 18.71 2.21 2.83
C GLN A 142 17.30 2.27 2.25
N VAL A 143 16.25 2.62 3.01
CA VAL A 143 14.91 2.87 2.48
C VAL A 143 14.93 4.19 1.70
N LYS A 144 14.85 4.08 0.38
CA LYS A 144 14.98 5.23 -0.53
C LYS A 144 13.65 5.84 -0.93
N ARG A 145 12.57 5.06 -0.83
CA ARG A 145 11.23 5.48 -1.22
C ARG A 145 10.18 4.63 -0.54
N ILE A 146 9.06 5.27 -0.21
CA ILE A 146 7.84 4.59 0.20
C ILE A 146 6.79 4.87 -0.86
N VAL A 147 6.02 3.85 -1.25
CA VAL A 147 4.88 3.98 -2.16
C VAL A 147 3.62 3.46 -1.47
N ALA A 148 2.51 4.15 -1.72
CA ALA A 148 1.22 3.80 -1.14
C ALA A 148 0.07 4.04 -2.14
N GLY A 149 -1.13 3.54 -1.81
CA GLY A 149 -2.38 3.73 -2.55
C GLY A 149 -3.44 4.43 -1.72
N HIS A 150 -4.63 3.82 -1.64
CA HIS A 150 -5.76 4.12 -0.75
C HIS A 150 -6.53 5.42 -1.04
N VAL A 151 -5.85 6.53 -1.27
CA VAL A 151 -6.51 7.86 -1.32
C VAL A 151 -6.98 8.26 -2.71
N HIS A 152 -6.84 7.39 -3.70
CA HIS A 152 -7.27 7.59 -5.09
C HIS A 152 -6.81 8.92 -5.70
N ARG A 153 -5.66 9.45 -5.23
CA ARG A 153 -5.02 10.67 -5.76
C ARG A 153 -3.52 10.57 -5.67
N GLY A 154 -2.87 11.19 -6.66
CA GLY A 154 -1.43 11.43 -6.56
C GLY A 154 -1.12 12.42 -5.44
N ALA A 155 -0.28 12.01 -4.50
CA ALA A 155 0.25 12.86 -3.45
C ALA A 155 1.72 12.55 -3.19
N THR A 156 2.45 13.53 -2.63
CA THR A 156 3.85 13.35 -2.26
C THR A 156 4.11 13.98 -0.90
N GLY A 157 4.98 13.35 -0.13
CA GLY A 157 5.39 13.84 1.18
C GLY A 157 6.66 13.14 1.63
N GLY A 158 6.88 13.07 2.94
CA GLY A 158 8.03 12.36 3.48
C GLY A 158 7.88 12.03 4.96
N ILE A 159 8.52 10.93 5.37
CA ILE A 159 8.57 10.50 6.76
C ILE A 159 9.98 9.97 7.08
N GLY A 160 10.53 10.29 8.24
CA GLY A 160 11.85 9.81 8.65
C GLY A 160 13.00 10.17 7.68
N GLY A 161 12.84 11.22 6.87
CA GLY A 161 13.80 11.61 5.84
C GLY A 161 13.64 10.86 4.50
N CYS A 162 12.68 9.93 4.41
CA CYS A 162 12.39 9.18 3.19
C CYS A 162 11.19 9.80 2.44
N PRO A 163 11.27 10.00 1.12
CA PRO A 163 10.16 10.46 0.31
C PRO A 163 9.06 9.39 0.20
N VAL A 164 7.80 9.85 0.29
CA VAL A 164 6.58 9.05 0.13
C VAL A 164 5.86 9.49 -1.13
N PHE A 165 5.43 8.52 -1.93
CA PHE A 165 4.61 8.73 -3.12
C PHE A 165 3.32 7.93 -2.99
N VAL A 166 2.20 8.62 -3.08
CA VAL A 166 0.89 7.99 -3.12
C VAL A 166 0.44 7.94 -4.56
N CYS A 167 0.10 6.75 -5.02
CA CYS A 167 -0.34 6.52 -6.39
C CYS A 167 -1.81 6.94 -6.55
N PRO A 168 -2.17 7.59 -7.68
CA PRO A 168 -3.57 7.74 -8.04
C PRO A 168 -4.20 6.37 -8.33
N SER A 169 -5.53 6.28 -8.22
CA SER A 169 -6.25 5.10 -8.66
C SER A 169 -6.24 4.98 -10.19
N SER A 170 -6.19 3.77 -10.71
CA SER A 170 -6.38 3.49 -12.13
C SER A 170 -7.87 3.39 -12.53
N TYR A 171 -8.78 3.40 -11.56
CA TYR A 171 -10.22 3.26 -11.78
C TYR A 171 -10.97 4.55 -11.49
N LEU A 172 -10.84 5.10 -10.28
CA LEU A 172 -11.63 6.21 -9.78
C LEU A 172 -10.72 7.23 -9.10
N GLN A 173 -10.80 8.49 -9.50
CA GLN A 173 -10.12 9.59 -8.79
C GLN A 173 -11.10 10.28 -7.84
N LEU A 174 -10.60 10.72 -6.69
CA LEU A 174 -11.36 11.54 -5.76
C LEU A 174 -11.04 13.03 -5.94
N ALA A 175 -12.02 13.89 -5.77
CA ALA A 175 -11.81 15.34 -5.79
C ALA A 175 -10.90 15.76 -4.63
N LEU A 176 -9.95 16.66 -4.90
CA LEU A 176 -9.13 17.24 -3.84
C LEU A 176 -9.97 18.25 -3.06
N ASP A 177 -10.38 17.89 -1.87
CA ASP A 177 -11.02 18.77 -0.94
C ASP A 177 -10.31 18.69 0.42
N LEU A 178 -9.69 19.78 0.83
CA LEU A 178 -8.89 19.88 2.05
C LEU A 178 -9.69 20.46 3.23
N ARG A 179 -11.00 20.64 3.07
CA ARG A 179 -11.87 21.04 4.18
C ARG A 179 -12.10 19.84 5.10
N SER A 180 -12.09 20.09 6.39
CA SER A 180 -12.23 19.03 7.41
C SER A 180 -13.61 18.38 7.46
N ASP A 181 -14.63 19.02 6.89
CA ASP A 181 -16.05 18.61 6.89
C ASP A 181 -16.52 18.20 5.49
N SER A 182 -15.61 18.03 4.52
CA SER A 182 -15.96 17.67 3.16
C SER A 182 -16.32 16.20 3.03
N GLU A 183 -17.38 15.93 2.29
CA GLU A 183 -17.68 14.59 1.80
C GLU A 183 -16.71 14.20 0.69
N VAL A 184 -16.37 12.91 0.63
CA VAL A 184 -15.55 12.38 -0.46
C VAL A 184 -16.38 12.39 -1.76
N THR A 185 -15.89 13.09 -2.77
CA THR A 185 -16.55 13.20 -4.06
C THR A 185 -15.71 12.54 -5.13
N ALA A 186 -16.28 11.58 -5.85
CA ALA A 186 -15.66 10.97 -7.01
C ALA A 186 -15.58 11.97 -8.18
N LEU A 187 -14.45 11.99 -8.87
CA LEU A 187 -14.31 12.67 -10.15
C LEU A 187 -14.76 11.73 -11.27
N PRO A 188 -15.37 12.26 -12.34
CA PRO A 188 -15.60 11.46 -13.54
C PRO A 188 -14.26 10.94 -14.09
N ASP A 189 -14.33 9.83 -14.79
CA ASP A 189 -13.26 9.01 -15.35
C ASP A 189 -11.92 9.76 -15.58
N PRO A 190 -10.81 9.30 -14.99
CA PRO A 190 -9.48 9.89 -15.23
C PRO A 190 -9.04 9.80 -16.70
N ALA A 191 -9.60 8.90 -17.50
CA ALA A 191 -9.37 8.83 -18.94
C ALA A 191 -10.09 9.93 -19.72
N ALA A 192 -10.97 10.69 -19.08
CA ALA A 192 -11.72 11.80 -19.67
C ALA A 192 -11.11 13.19 -19.33
N ALA A 193 -9.94 13.25 -18.69
CA ALA A 193 -9.27 14.49 -18.29
C ALA A 193 -8.03 14.76 -19.14
#